data_631998509ad5a002063f9dc4bf624770
#
_entry.id   631998509ad5a002063f9dc4bf624770
#
_cell.length_a   1.000
_cell.length_b   1.000
_cell.length_c   1.000
_cell.angle_alpha   90.00
_cell.angle_beta   90.00
_cell.angle_gamma   90.00
#
_symmetry.space_group_name_H-M   'P 1'
#
loop_
_entity.id
_entity.type
_entity.pdbx_description
1 polymer ?
#
loop_
_entity_poly.entity_id
_entity_poly.type
_entity_poly.pdbx_seq_one_letter_code
_entity_poly.pdbx_strand_id
1 'polypeptide(L)'
;EYRYPFEDDTKQKSKRSVTEIIKGEKRSIDYDFSPSVPIFLQPEHVLTGAERGTATHIFLQMFPLGIRTEAEINIVLKRLSADGVLSEQQAKSVNMFAIKRFLQSGLYERMSAAANDANELIKRELEFTLLLDVNKNNVVVQGIIDCCFTENNEWVIVDYKTTSTRDKDPRDVANSYRMQLQIYADALQKLSGLSVKETWVYLLSAGEAFRVSREQA
;
A
#
# COMPACT_ATOMS: atom_id res chain seq x y z
N GLU A 1 -11.03 39.49 27.71
CA GLU A 1 -10.21 38.54 26.90
C GLU A 1 -11.15 37.59 26.16
N TYR A 2 -11.17 37.68 24.83
CA TYR A 2 -12.00 36.80 24.01
C TYR A 2 -11.37 35.41 23.98
N ARG A 3 -12.05 34.41 24.52
CA ARG A 3 -11.64 33.01 24.44
C ARG A 3 -12.34 32.35 23.27
N TYR A 4 -11.60 31.83 22.30
CA TYR A 4 -12.15 31.15 21.12
C TYR A 4 -12.90 29.88 21.58
N PRO A 5 -14.21 29.75 21.29
CA PRO A 5 -15.03 28.69 21.85
C PRO A 5 -14.67 27.29 21.34
N PHE A 6 -13.81 27.16 20.31
CA PHE A 6 -13.35 25.90 19.69
C PHE A 6 -11.82 25.76 19.77
N GLU A 7 -11.21 26.25 20.86
CA GLU A 7 -9.75 26.19 21.04
C GLU A 7 -9.20 24.75 21.01
N ASP A 8 -9.97 23.76 21.47
CA ASP A 8 -9.57 22.36 21.44
C ASP A 8 -9.63 21.76 20.03
N ASP A 9 -10.49 22.25 19.15
CA ASP A 9 -10.56 21.83 17.74
C ASP A 9 -9.36 22.31 16.94
N THR A 10 -8.76 23.47 17.31
CA THR A 10 -7.55 23.99 16.66
C THR A 10 -6.29 23.16 16.96
N LYS A 11 -6.32 22.36 18.02
CA LYS A 11 -5.21 21.47 18.43
C LYS A 11 -5.24 20.12 17.73
N GLN A 12 -6.36 19.77 17.07
CA GLN A 12 -6.51 18.51 16.35
C GLN A 12 -6.07 18.67 14.89
N LYS A 13 -5.27 17.70 14.40
CA LYS A 13 -4.94 17.64 12.97
C LYS A 13 -6.23 17.38 12.18
N SER A 14 -6.64 18.35 11.36
CA SER A 14 -7.83 18.24 10.50
C SER A 14 -7.66 17.21 9.37
N LYS A 15 -6.43 16.75 9.13
CA LYS A 15 -6.06 15.82 8.06
C LYS A 15 -5.11 14.76 8.62
N ARG A 16 -5.45 13.47 8.47
CA ARG A 16 -4.67 12.33 8.95
C ARG A 16 -4.51 11.28 7.86
N SER A 17 -3.34 10.65 7.80
CA SER A 17 -3.18 9.45 6.98
C SER A 17 -3.79 8.24 7.68
N VAL A 18 -4.14 7.19 6.89
CA VAL A 18 -4.63 5.91 7.45
C VAL A 18 -3.63 5.35 8.47
N THR A 19 -2.34 5.43 8.19
CA THR A 19 -1.27 4.99 9.09
C THR A 19 -1.26 5.77 10.42
N GLU A 20 -1.51 7.08 10.40
CA GLU A 20 -1.59 7.90 11.62
C GLU A 20 -2.80 7.54 12.48
N ILE A 21 -3.93 7.21 11.86
CA ILE A 21 -5.14 6.79 12.58
C ILE A 21 -4.90 5.45 13.30
N ILE A 22 -4.28 4.48 12.62
CA ILE A 22 -4.02 3.15 13.16
C ILE A 22 -2.99 3.18 14.29
N LYS A 23 -1.94 3.98 14.17
CA LYS A 23 -0.88 4.06 15.18
C LYS A 23 -1.27 4.84 16.43
N GLY A 24 -2.41 5.54 16.39
CA GLY A 24 -2.84 6.41 17.47
C GLY A 24 -1.92 7.63 17.65
N GLU A 25 -2.32 8.57 18.50
CA GLU A 25 -1.61 9.85 18.70
C GLU A 25 -0.20 9.74 19.32
N LYS A 26 0.31 8.54 19.59
CA LYS A 26 1.56 8.31 20.34
C LYS A 26 2.85 8.35 19.52
N ARG A 27 2.82 8.73 18.25
CA ARG A 27 4.04 9.11 17.52
C ARG A 27 3.78 10.37 16.71
N SER A 28 4.04 11.53 17.32
CA SER A 28 4.60 12.62 16.56
C SER A 28 5.75 12.00 15.76
N ILE A 29 5.63 11.95 14.44
CA ILE A 29 6.80 11.81 13.61
C ILE A 29 7.54 13.12 13.86
N ASP A 30 8.53 13.09 14.74
CA ASP A 30 9.60 14.06 14.70
C ASP A 30 10.14 13.95 13.27
N TYR A 31 9.73 14.88 12.43
CA TYR A 31 10.53 15.26 11.29
C TYR A 31 11.80 15.81 11.92
N ASP A 32 12.75 14.91 12.13
CA ASP A 32 14.12 15.29 12.42
C ASP A 32 14.59 16.11 11.20
N PHE A 33 14.45 17.41 11.32
CA PHE A 33 15.03 18.39 10.42
C PHE A 33 16.54 18.48 10.71
N SER A 34 17.19 17.34 10.86
CA SER A 34 18.62 17.26 10.70
C SER A 34 18.88 17.63 9.24
N PRO A 35 19.73 18.63 8.95
CA PRO A 35 20.07 18.97 7.58
C PRO A 35 20.69 17.72 6.96
N SER A 36 19.89 16.98 6.20
CA SER A 36 20.35 15.79 5.51
C SER A 36 21.46 16.24 4.55
N VAL A 37 22.64 15.68 4.73
CA VAL A 37 23.73 15.84 3.75
C VAL A 37 23.16 15.50 2.39
N PRO A 38 23.23 16.40 1.39
CA PRO A 38 22.69 16.13 0.07
C PRO A 38 23.11 14.77 -0.44
N ILE A 39 22.19 13.99 -1.03
CA ILE A 39 22.39 12.58 -1.42
C ILE A 39 23.66 12.38 -2.26
N PHE A 40 24.05 13.37 -3.07
CA PHE A 40 25.26 13.35 -3.90
C PHE A 40 26.58 13.48 -3.12
N LEU A 41 26.52 13.83 -1.82
CA LEU A 41 27.69 13.92 -0.93
C LEU A 41 27.80 12.73 0.04
N GLN A 42 26.86 11.79 0.00
CA GLN A 42 26.89 10.61 0.86
C GLN A 42 27.73 9.50 0.19
N PRO A 43 28.74 8.96 0.86
CA PRO A 43 29.43 7.79 0.34
C PRO A 43 28.46 6.60 0.36
N GLU A 44 28.24 5.95 -0.80
CA GLU A 44 27.41 4.77 -1.04
C GLU A 44 26.21 4.60 -0.08
N HIS A 45 25.12 5.31 -0.38
CA HIS A 45 23.90 5.20 0.42
C HIS A 45 23.33 3.77 0.32
N VAL A 46 23.47 3.00 1.39
CA VAL A 46 22.82 1.69 1.48
C VAL A 46 21.33 1.88 1.70
N LEU A 47 20.50 1.40 0.76
CA LEU A 47 19.06 1.53 0.86
C LEU A 47 18.51 0.93 2.16
N THR A 48 17.72 1.70 2.86
CA THR A 48 16.96 1.25 4.03
C THR A 48 15.90 0.21 3.66
N GLY A 49 15.35 -0.48 4.65
CA GLY A 49 14.22 -1.39 4.44
C GLY A 49 13.00 -0.70 3.84
N ALA A 50 12.72 0.56 4.27
CA ALA A 50 11.62 1.36 3.75
C ALA A 50 11.82 1.72 2.28
N GLU A 51 13.02 2.16 1.88
CA GLU A 51 13.33 2.51 0.48
C GLU A 51 13.25 1.28 -0.45
N ARG A 52 13.69 0.11 0.01
CA ARG A 52 13.50 -1.15 -0.73
C ARG A 52 12.02 -1.53 -0.85
N GLY A 53 11.25 -1.28 0.21
CA GLY A 53 9.79 -1.43 0.18
C GLY A 53 9.16 -0.55 -0.88
N THR A 54 9.48 0.75 -0.86
CA THR A 54 8.99 1.72 -1.85
C THR A 54 9.36 1.32 -3.29
N ALA A 55 10.60 0.90 -3.54
CA ALA A 55 11.02 0.43 -4.86
C ALA A 55 10.19 -0.78 -5.33
N THR A 56 9.86 -1.69 -4.41
CA THR A 56 9.02 -2.85 -4.71
C THR A 56 7.57 -2.44 -5.03
N HIS A 57 6.98 -1.50 -4.30
CA HIS A 57 5.64 -0.97 -4.58
C HIS A 57 5.60 -0.25 -5.94
N ILE A 58 6.59 0.59 -6.25
CA ILE A 58 6.71 1.24 -7.57
C ILE A 58 6.77 0.19 -8.68
N PHE A 59 7.56 -0.87 -8.51
CA PHE A 59 7.59 -1.97 -9.48
C PHE A 59 6.20 -2.60 -9.64
N LEU A 60 5.53 -2.96 -8.54
CA LEU A 60 4.20 -3.59 -8.56
C LEU A 60 3.11 -2.66 -9.12
N GLN A 61 3.27 -1.34 -9.00
CA GLN A 61 2.42 -0.37 -9.63
C GLN A 61 2.58 -0.35 -11.16
N MET A 62 3.81 -0.41 -11.64
CA MET A 62 4.16 -0.09 -13.03
C MET A 62 4.29 -1.30 -13.96
N PHE A 63 4.46 -2.52 -13.39
CA PHE A 63 4.64 -3.68 -14.25
C PHE A 63 3.37 -4.05 -15.04
N PRO A 64 3.48 -4.50 -16.30
CA PRO A 64 2.34 -4.96 -17.08
C PRO A 64 1.74 -6.22 -16.47
N LEU A 65 0.40 -6.28 -16.37
CA LEU A 65 -0.28 -7.51 -15.97
C LEU A 65 -0.17 -8.56 -17.08
N GLY A 66 -0.07 -9.84 -16.66
CA GLY A 66 0.11 -10.96 -17.59
C GLY A 66 1.56 -11.42 -17.78
N ILE A 67 2.57 -10.64 -17.32
CA ILE A 67 3.97 -11.13 -17.31
C ILE A 67 4.12 -12.28 -16.31
N ARG A 68 4.98 -13.25 -16.65
CA ARG A 68 5.17 -14.46 -15.83
C ARG A 68 6.63 -14.91 -15.71
N THR A 69 7.51 -14.34 -16.50
CA THR A 69 8.91 -14.78 -16.60
C THR A 69 9.88 -13.81 -15.95
N GLU A 70 11.00 -14.33 -15.48
CA GLU A 70 12.09 -13.52 -14.94
C GLU A 70 12.67 -12.56 -15.97
N ALA A 71 12.70 -12.98 -17.24
CA ALA A 71 13.18 -12.13 -18.32
C ALA A 71 12.29 -10.87 -18.47
N GLU A 72 10.98 -11.04 -18.41
CA GLU A 72 10.02 -9.93 -18.48
C GLU A 72 10.14 -9.00 -17.27
N ILE A 73 10.31 -9.54 -16.05
CA ILE A 73 10.56 -8.74 -14.85
C ILE A 73 11.83 -7.89 -15.04
N ASN A 74 12.91 -8.49 -15.52
CA ASN A 74 14.17 -7.78 -15.77
C ASN A 74 14.04 -6.67 -16.83
N ILE A 75 13.24 -6.90 -17.87
CA ILE A 75 12.95 -5.88 -18.89
C ILE A 75 12.24 -4.68 -18.24
N VAL A 76 11.22 -4.95 -17.41
CA VAL A 76 10.49 -3.88 -16.70
C VAL A 76 11.41 -3.11 -15.76
N LEU A 77 12.21 -3.78 -14.94
CA LEU A 77 13.15 -3.12 -14.01
C LEU A 77 14.18 -2.26 -14.75
N LYS A 78 14.73 -2.76 -15.85
CA LYS A 78 15.66 -1.99 -16.69
C LYS A 78 14.98 -0.74 -17.28
N ARG A 79 13.73 -0.88 -17.76
CA ARG A 79 12.96 0.24 -18.26
C ARG A 79 12.70 1.28 -17.18
N LEU A 80 12.21 0.88 -16.00
CA LEU A 80 11.95 1.79 -14.88
C LEU A 80 13.22 2.54 -14.43
N SER A 81 14.38 1.88 -14.52
CA SER A 81 15.66 2.53 -14.24
C SER A 81 16.07 3.50 -15.35
N ALA A 82 15.91 3.13 -16.61
CA ALA A 82 16.24 3.99 -17.75
C ALA A 82 15.36 5.24 -17.81
N ASP A 83 14.07 5.09 -17.46
CA ASP A 83 13.08 6.17 -17.41
C ASP A 83 13.24 7.06 -16.14
N GLY A 84 14.20 6.74 -15.25
CA GLY A 84 14.46 7.49 -14.01
C GLY A 84 13.40 7.32 -12.92
N VAL A 85 12.47 6.38 -13.07
CA VAL A 85 11.42 6.07 -12.08
C VAL A 85 12.04 5.37 -10.85
N LEU A 86 13.00 4.48 -11.08
CA LEU A 86 13.82 3.85 -10.04
C LEU A 86 15.29 4.17 -10.29
N SER A 87 16.06 4.45 -9.25
CA SER A 87 17.52 4.43 -9.38
C SER A 87 18.02 3.01 -9.68
N GLU A 88 19.22 2.87 -10.22
CA GLU A 88 19.81 1.53 -10.44
C GLU A 88 19.86 0.71 -9.15
N GLN A 89 20.17 1.36 -8.03
CA GLN A 89 20.27 0.73 -6.74
C GLN A 89 18.89 0.25 -6.25
N GLN A 90 17.85 1.06 -6.46
CA GLN A 90 16.46 0.68 -6.15
C GLN A 90 16.00 -0.49 -7.04
N ALA A 91 16.24 -0.44 -8.35
CA ALA A 91 15.89 -1.53 -9.25
C ALA A 91 16.60 -2.86 -8.86
N LYS A 92 17.89 -2.80 -8.49
CA LYS A 92 18.64 -3.96 -7.98
C LYS A 92 18.14 -4.46 -6.62
N SER A 93 17.49 -3.63 -5.83
CA SER A 93 16.97 -3.98 -4.50
C SER A 93 15.64 -4.74 -4.52
N VAL A 94 14.92 -4.71 -5.64
CA VAL A 94 13.66 -5.45 -5.80
C VAL A 94 13.93 -6.96 -5.74
N ASN A 95 13.28 -7.63 -4.80
CA ASN A 95 13.49 -9.07 -4.59
C ASN A 95 12.83 -9.88 -5.71
N MET A 96 13.64 -10.30 -6.69
CA MET A 96 13.20 -11.12 -7.84
C MET A 96 12.46 -12.40 -7.43
N PHE A 97 12.96 -13.08 -6.40
CA PHE A 97 12.35 -14.33 -5.94
C PHE A 97 10.94 -14.08 -5.36
N ALA A 98 10.79 -13.02 -4.57
CA ALA A 98 9.50 -12.64 -4.01
C ALA A 98 8.50 -12.24 -5.11
N ILE A 99 8.94 -11.48 -6.11
CA ILE A 99 8.12 -11.11 -7.26
C ILE A 99 7.71 -12.36 -8.06
N LYS A 100 8.63 -13.27 -8.35
CA LYS A 100 8.28 -14.54 -9.06
C LYS A 100 7.22 -15.33 -8.33
N ARG A 101 7.32 -15.46 -7.01
CA ARG A 101 6.30 -16.15 -6.20
C ARG A 101 4.94 -15.45 -6.30
N PHE A 102 4.93 -14.11 -6.27
CA PHE A 102 3.71 -13.35 -6.46
C PHE A 102 3.07 -13.62 -7.83
N LEU A 103 3.85 -13.57 -8.91
CA LEU A 103 3.37 -13.83 -10.27
C LEU A 103 2.86 -15.29 -10.49
N GLN A 104 3.23 -16.21 -9.61
CA GLN A 104 2.76 -17.61 -9.62
C GLN A 104 1.57 -17.84 -8.67
N SER A 105 1.12 -16.80 -7.94
CA SER A 105 0.03 -16.94 -6.99
C SER A 105 -1.34 -16.90 -7.67
N GLY A 106 -2.32 -17.62 -7.10
CA GLY A 106 -3.71 -17.54 -7.55
C GLY A 106 -4.31 -16.13 -7.46
N LEU A 107 -3.80 -15.29 -6.53
CA LEU A 107 -4.22 -13.89 -6.44
C LEU A 107 -3.79 -13.11 -7.68
N TYR A 108 -2.56 -13.29 -8.16
CA TYR A 108 -2.09 -12.65 -9.38
C TYR A 108 -2.83 -13.16 -10.63
N GLU A 109 -3.20 -14.45 -10.67
CA GLU A 109 -4.03 -14.99 -11.76
C GLU A 109 -5.38 -14.30 -11.84
N ARG A 110 -6.04 -14.08 -10.70
CA ARG A 110 -7.30 -13.33 -10.61
C ARG A 110 -7.14 -11.89 -11.07
N MET A 111 -6.08 -11.20 -10.61
CA MET A 111 -5.77 -9.83 -11.06
C MET A 111 -5.55 -9.77 -12.58
N SER A 112 -4.83 -10.73 -13.14
CA SER A 112 -4.56 -10.80 -14.59
C SER A 112 -5.82 -11.11 -15.37
N ALA A 113 -6.71 -11.94 -14.84
CA ALA A 113 -8.01 -12.23 -15.45
C ALA A 113 -8.89 -10.98 -15.50
N ALA A 114 -9.01 -10.25 -14.37
CA ALA A 114 -9.76 -9.00 -14.31
C ALA A 114 -9.21 -7.94 -15.28
N ALA A 115 -7.89 -7.86 -15.44
CA ALA A 115 -7.28 -6.90 -16.38
C ALA A 115 -7.55 -7.23 -17.86
N ASN A 116 -7.88 -8.48 -18.17
CA ASN A 116 -8.20 -8.91 -19.54
C ASN A 116 -9.71 -8.97 -19.82
N ASP A 117 -10.55 -8.76 -18.81
CA ASP A 117 -12.00 -8.70 -18.98
C ASP A 117 -12.45 -7.23 -19.11
N ALA A 118 -13.10 -6.91 -20.23
CA ALA A 118 -13.57 -5.54 -20.51
C ALA A 118 -14.68 -5.07 -19.55
N ASN A 119 -15.34 -5.98 -18.82
CA ASN A 119 -16.38 -5.67 -17.84
C ASN A 119 -15.83 -5.46 -16.43
N GLU A 120 -14.56 -5.80 -16.20
CA GLU A 120 -13.93 -5.68 -14.89
C GLU A 120 -12.99 -4.48 -14.81
N LEU A 121 -12.82 -3.98 -13.62
CA LEU A 121 -11.96 -2.84 -13.35
C LEU A 121 -10.72 -3.29 -12.58
N ILE A 122 -9.59 -2.69 -12.89
CA ILE A 122 -8.39 -2.78 -12.06
C ILE A 122 -7.77 -1.40 -11.84
N LYS A 123 -7.45 -1.09 -10.60
CA LYS A 123 -6.78 0.14 -10.19
C LYS A 123 -5.56 -0.21 -9.35
N ARG A 124 -4.48 0.51 -9.55
CA ARG A 124 -3.24 0.40 -8.76
C ARG A 124 -2.86 1.77 -8.24
N GLU A 125 -2.38 1.83 -7.00
CA GLU A 125 -2.07 3.08 -6.27
C GLU A 125 -3.26 4.05 -6.33
N LEU A 126 -4.45 3.53 -5.96
CA LEU A 126 -5.66 4.34 -5.94
C LEU A 126 -5.67 5.26 -4.73
N GLU A 127 -5.41 6.54 -4.97
CA GLU A 127 -5.50 7.57 -3.94
C GLU A 127 -6.97 7.84 -3.56
N PHE A 128 -7.21 8.03 -2.28
CA PHE A 128 -8.51 8.48 -1.80
C PHE A 128 -8.40 9.52 -0.69
N THR A 129 -9.42 10.33 -0.60
CA THR A 129 -9.64 11.26 0.50
C THR A 129 -11.08 11.11 0.97
N LEU A 130 -11.27 10.80 2.23
CA LEU A 130 -12.58 10.53 2.81
C LEU A 130 -12.76 11.30 4.12
N LEU A 131 -13.96 11.82 4.33
CA LEU A 131 -14.36 12.36 5.62
C LEU A 131 -14.92 11.23 6.47
N LEU A 132 -14.26 10.93 7.57
CA LEU A 132 -14.72 9.95 8.57
C LEU A 132 -15.15 10.67 9.84
N ASP A 133 -16.25 10.22 10.43
CA ASP A 133 -16.62 10.62 11.79
C ASP A 133 -15.87 9.72 12.78
N VAL A 134 -14.84 10.28 13.38
CA VAL A 134 -14.06 9.60 14.43
C VAL A 134 -14.40 10.27 15.76
N ASN A 135 -15.11 9.56 16.64
CA ASN A 135 -15.53 10.06 17.96
C ASN A 135 -16.31 11.39 17.90
N LYS A 136 -17.27 11.51 16.96
CA LYS A 136 -18.06 12.72 16.69
C LYS A 136 -17.27 13.92 16.14
N ASN A 137 -16.05 13.69 15.71
CA ASN A 137 -15.24 14.67 15.01
C ASN A 137 -15.04 14.26 13.56
N ASN A 138 -15.33 15.15 12.64
CA ASN A 138 -15.09 14.92 11.21
C ASN A 138 -13.59 15.03 10.93
N VAL A 139 -12.96 13.91 10.64
CA VAL A 139 -11.52 13.84 10.28
C VAL A 139 -11.37 13.51 8.81
N VAL A 140 -10.60 14.31 8.10
CA VAL A 140 -10.21 13.99 6.72
C VAL A 140 -9.14 12.90 6.73
N VAL A 141 -9.48 11.74 6.17
CA VAL A 141 -8.59 10.59 6.06
C VAL A 141 -8.11 10.44 4.63
N GLN A 142 -6.81 10.32 4.47
CA GLN A 142 -6.18 10.07 3.17
C GLN A 142 -5.46 8.74 3.19
N GLY A 143 -5.52 8.02 2.07
CA GLY A 143 -4.82 6.76 1.89
C GLY A 143 -4.60 6.45 0.42
N ILE A 144 -3.81 5.43 0.19
CA ILE A 144 -3.53 4.87 -1.13
C ILE A 144 -3.77 3.37 -1.03
N ILE A 145 -4.60 2.84 -1.92
CA ILE A 145 -4.85 1.40 -2.05
C ILE A 145 -3.89 0.87 -3.10
N ASP A 146 -2.99 -0.04 -2.70
CA ASP A 146 -1.93 -0.56 -3.57
C ASP A 146 -2.50 -1.17 -4.86
N CYS A 147 -3.51 -2.02 -4.72
CA CYS A 147 -4.24 -2.59 -5.85
C CYS A 147 -5.68 -2.93 -5.45
N CYS A 148 -6.62 -2.67 -6.34
CA CYS A 148 -7.96 -3.23 -6.25
C CYS A 148 -8.48 -3.58 -7.64
N PHE A 149 -9.30 -4.62 -7.72
CA PHE A 149 -9.92 -5.06 -8.96
C PHE A 149 -11.33 -5.58 -8.68
N THR A 150 -12.18 -5.58 -9.73
CA THR A 150 -13.53 -6.13 -9.59
C THR A 150 -13.59 -7.58 -10.11
N GLU A 151 -14.49 -8.34 -9.54
CA GLU A 151 -14.94 -9.64 -10.02
C GLU A 151 -16.43 -9.73 -9.74
N ASN A 152 -17.23 -9.96 -10.78
CA ASN A 152 -18.68 -10.00 -10.69
C ASN A 152 -19.27 -8.72 -10.04
N ASN A 153 -18.74 -7.56 -10.42
CA ASN A 153 -19.17 -6.26 -9.93
C ASN A 153 -18.92 -6.01 -8.42
N GLU A 154 -18.02 -6.75 -7.79
CA GLU A 154 -17.58 -6.56 -6.42
C GLU A 154 -16.07 -6.38 -6.34
N TRP A 155 -15.62 -5.50 -5.43
CA TRP A 155 -14.20 -5.21 -5.26
C TRP A 155 -13.46 -6.28 -4.48
N VAL A 156 -12.23 -6.54 -4.93
CA VAL A 156 -11.18 -7.25 -4.20
C VAL A 156 -10.03 -6.28 -3.98
N ILE A 157 -9.61 -6.10 -2.72
CA ILE A 157 -8.48 -5.24 -2.35
C ILE A 157 -7.26 -6.09 -2.07
N VAL A 158 -6.11 -5.68 -2.59
CA VAL A 158 -4.80 -6.30 -2.34
C VAL A 158 -3.84 -5.23 -1.82
N ASP A 159 -3.26 -5.50 -0.67
CA ASP A 159 -2.25 -4.67 -0.03
C ASP A 159 -0.93 -5.46 0.03
N TYR A 160 0.15 -4.90 -0.51
CA TYR A 160 1.45 -5.55 -0.57
C TYR A 160 2.29 -5.17 0.64
N LYS A 161 2.94 -6.15 1.26
CA LYS A 161 3.82 -5.91 2.40
C LYS A 161 5.17 -6.59 2.21
N THR A 162 6.23 -5.80 2.35
CA THR A 162 7.63 -6.27 2.34
C THR A 162 8.15 -6.62 3.73
N THR A 163 7.30 -6.48 4.77
CA THR A 163 7.63 -6.76 6.17
C THR A 163 8.19 -8.16 6.33
N SER A 164 9.29 -8.29 7.07
CA SER A 164 9.87 -9.61 7.40
C SER A 164 8.94 -10.42 8.29
N THR A 165 8.79 -11.69 7.98
CA THR A 165 8.02 -12.67 8.76
C THR A 165 8.92 -13.68 9.48
N ARG A 166 10.26 -13.44 9.55
CA ARG A 166 11.25 -14.42 10.03
C ARG A 166 10.95 -14.94 11.43
N ASP A 167 10.46 -14.06 12.33
CA ASP A 167 10.28 -14.37 13.76
C ASP A 167 8.80 -14.30 14.18
N LYS A 168 7.87 -14.29 13.24
CA LYS A 168 6.43 -14.15 13.47
C LYS A 168 5.63 -15.06 12.56
N ASP A 169 4.48 -15.52 13.02
CA ASP A 169 3.52 -16.18 12.14
C ASP A 169 3.09 -15.20 11.04
N PRO A 170 3.25 -15.56 9.76
CA PRO A 170 2.83 -14.70 8.65
C PRO A 170 1.35 -14.31 8.72
N ARG A 171 0.50 -15.18 9.25
CA ARG A 171 -0.94 -14.88 9.44
C ARG A 171 -1.17 -13.78 10.46
N ASP A 172 -0.43 -13.78 11.56
CA ASP A 172 -0.52 -12.73 12.58
C ASP A 172 -0.02 -11.39 12.04
N VAL A 173 1.06 -11.44 11.23
CA VAL A 173 1.56 -10.25 10.52
C VAL A 173 0.49 -9.71 9.57
N ALA A 174 -0.15 -10.56 8.77
CA ALA A 174 -1.22 -10.13 7.87
C ALA A 174 -2.42 -9.55 8.63
N ASN A 175 -2.84 -10.19 9.71
CA ASN A 175 -3.95 -9.73 10.56
C ASN A 175 -3.68 -8.37 11.22
N SER A 176 -2.43 -8.01 11.46
CA SER A 176 -2.09 -6.69 12.02
C SER A 176 -2.48 -5.51 11.09
N TYR A 177 -2.73 -5.78 9.81
CA TYR A 177 -3.18 -4.79 8.82
C TYR A 177 -4.72 -4.71 8.67
N ARG A 178 -5.48 -5.43 9.49
CA ARG A 178 -6.96 -5.49 9.43
C ARG A 178 -7.60 -4.10 9.43
N MET A 179 -7.21 -3.23 10.34
CA MET A 179 -7.75 -1.87 10.44
C MET A 179 -7.48 -1.05 9.17
N GLN A 180 -6.30 -1.17 8.59
CA GLN A 180 -5.96 -0.51 7.33
C GLN A 180 -6.89 -0.95 6.21
N LEU A 181 -7.05 -2.27 6.05
CA LEU A 181 -7.91 -2.85 5.02
C LEU A 181 -9.40 -2.52 5.24
N GLN A 182 -9.84 -2.40 6.49
CA GLN A 182 -11.21 -1.97 6.80
C GLN A 182 -11.44 -0.54 6.29
N ILE A 183 -10.54 0.40 6.60
CA ILE A 183 -10.62 1.79 6.15
C ILE A 183 -10.59 1.86 4.61
N TYR A 184 -9.75 1.07 3.96
CA TYR A 184 -9.66 1.00 2.50
C TYR A 184 -10.97 0.48 1.88
N ALA A 185 -11.56 -0.55 2.47
CA ALA A 185 -12.81 -1.12 2.00
C ALA A 185 -13.97 -0.11 2.14
N ASP A 186 -14.06 0.56 3.28
CA ASP A 186 -15.10 1.56 3.54
C ASP A 186 -14.97 2.76 2.58
N ALA A 187 -13.72 3.19 2.33
CA ALA A 187 -13.45 4.25 1.37
C ALA A 187 -13.86 3.84 -0.05
N LEU A 188 -13.44 2.66 -0.49
CA LEU A 188 -13.71 2.17 -1.84
C LEU A 188 -15.21 1.96 -2.07
N GLN A 189 -15.92 1.40 -1.09
CA GLN A 189 -17.40 1.27 -1.16
C GLN A 189 -18.11 2.62 -1.26
N LYS A 190 -17.70 3.61 -0.45
CA LYS A 190 -18.30 4.95 -0.50
C LYS A 190 -18.03 5.67 -1.81
N LEU A 191 -16.83 5.51 -2.38
CA LEU A 191 -16.44 6.18 -3.61
C LEU A 191 -17.03 5.55 -4.86
N SER A 192 -17.13 4.21 -4.90
CA SER A 192 -17.55 3.47 -6.09
C SER A 192 -19.01 3.06 -6.09
N GLY A 193 -19.66 2.97 -4.92
CA GLY A 193 -20.99 2.40 -4.75
C GLY A 193 -21.04 0.86 -4.84
N LEU A 194 -19.89 0.19 -5.11
CA LEU A 194 -19.81 -1.27 -5.19
C LEU A 194 -19.36 -1.87 -3.87
N SER A 195 -19.84 -3.07 -3.55
CA SER A 195 -19.39 -3.82 -2.36
C SER A 195 -17.95 -4.29 -2.50
N VAL A 196 -17.27 -4.42 -1.35
CA VAL A 196 -15.95 -5.08 -1.28
C VAL A 196 -16.15 -6.49 -0.73
N LYS A 197 -15.93 -7.51 -1.55
CA LYS A 197 -16.13 -8.91 -1.14
C LYS A 197 -14.93 -9.51 -0.41
N GLU A 198 -13.72 -9.05 -0.72
CA GLU A 198 -12.49 -9.60 -0.15
C GLU A 198 -11.43 -8.55 0.05
N THR A 199 -10.66 -8.71 1.14
CA THR A 199 -9.44 -7.96 1.38
C THR A 199 -8.27 -8.90 1.65
N TRP A 200 -7.14 -8.66 0.99
CA TRP A 200 -5.96 -9.51 1.00
C TRP A 200 -4.71 -8.74 1.38
N VAL A 201 -3.87 -9.33 2.20
CA VAL A 201 -2.47 -8.93 2.37
C VAL A 201 -1.61 -9.95 1.64
N TYR A 202 -0.78 -9.48 0.70
CA TYR A 202 0.26 -10.30 0.11
C TYR A 202 1.59 -10.02 0.79
N LEU A 203 2.09 -10.97 1.57
CA LEU A 203 3.38 -10.88 2.26
C LEU A 203 4.49 -11.34 1.32
N LEU A 204 5.20 -10.39 0.70
CA LEU A 204 6.28 -10.67 -0.26
C LEU A 204 7.41 -11.48 0.36
N SER A 205 7.73 -11.26 1.65
CA SER A 205 8.75 -12.02 2.37
C SER A 205 8.38 -13.49 2.56
N ALA A 206 7.11 -13.78 2.82
CA ALA A 206 6.58 -15.14 2.93
C ALA A 206 6.21 -15.71 1.56
N GLY A 207 5.93 -14.85 0.55
CA GLY A 207 5.42 -15.21 -0.77
C GLY A 207 4.03 -15.83 -0.71
N GLU A 208 3.18 -15.34 0.20
CA GLU A 208 1.86 -15.88 0.47
C GLU A 208 0.80 -14.77 0.58
N ALA A 209 -0.41 -15.09 0.13
CA ALA A 209 -1.58 -14.25 0.26
C ALA A 209 -2.43 -14.68 1.46
N PHE A 210 -2.82 -13.72 2.28
CA PHE A 210 -3.70 -13.94 3.43
C PHE A 210 -4.97 -13.12 3.26
N ARG A 211 -6.11 -13.81 3.26
CA ARG A 211 -7.39 -13.13 3.34
C ARG A 211 -7.60 -12.63 4.76
N VAL A 212 -7.81 -11.33 4.89
CA VAL A 212 -8.06 -10.68 6.18
C VAL A 212 -9.54 -10.35 6.27
N SER A 213 -10.24 -11.00 7.22
CA SER A 213 -11.66 -10.76 7.42
C SER A 213 -11.90 -9.36 8.01
N ARG A 214 -12.88 -8.66 7.45
CA ARG A 214 -13.38 -7.42 8.02
C ARG A 214 -14.27 -7.74 9.23
N GLU A 215 -14.31 -6.85 10.22
CA GLU A 215 -15.34 -6.90 11.23
C GLU A 215 -16.67 -6.54 10.56
N GLN A 216 -17.67 -7.38 10.75
CA GLN A 216 -19.04 -7.04 10.33
C GLN A 216 -19.54 -5.99 11.33
N ALA A 217 -19.91 -4.81 10.81
CA ALA A 217 -20.54 -3.75 11.59
C ALA A 217 -21.95 -4.14 12.02
#